data_cbeaaf915615097475f4b252b7a6e114
#
_entry.id   cbeaaf915615097475f4b252b7a6e114
#
_cell.length_a   1.000
_cell.length_b   1.000
_cell.length_c   1.000
_cell.angle_alpha   90.00
_cell.angle_beta   90.00
_cell.angle_gamma   90.00
#
_symmetry.space_group_name_H-M   'P 1'
#
loop_
_entity.id
_entity.type
_entity.pdbx_description
1 polymer ?
#
loop_
_entity_poly.entity_id
_entity_poly.type
_entity_poly.pdbx_seq_one_letter_code
_entity_poly.pdbx_strand_id
1 'polypeptide(L)'
;MHMAGQKKPKAPRAYSMGRRREQLDSMRQRITEAAFELHATVGPAQTSISAVADRAGVQRHTVYHHFPDMTSLMQACTAHGMRTTGIPDAASWVAIEDPTARLRHGLDELYRYYAANARLLGNVVRDLPLMADIGGAEDFAEHMTGLFYALAGGWADTPATQRLRMAAIGHAMEFETWRSLTGNGLSDAEACELMVGFVSTAGEPR
;
A
#
# COMPACT_ATOMS: atom_id res chain seq x y z
N MET A 1 72.17 -10.46 5.35
CA MET A 1 71.24 -9.42 5.82
C MET A 1 69.90 -9.67 5.15
N HIS A 2 68.95 -10.34 5.86
CA HIS A 2 67.69 -10.81 5.30
C HIS A 2 66.61 -9.79 5.70
N MET A 3 66.07 -9.07 4.73
CA MET A 3 64.95 -8.15 4.99
C MET A 3 63.62 -8.93 5.06
N ALA A 4 63.04 -8.98 6.26
CA ALA A 4 61.75 -9.57 6.50
C ALA A 4 60.64 -8.65 5.95
N GLY A 5 59.88 -9.16 4.97
CA GLY A 5 58.71 -8.47 4.39
C GLY A 5 57.59 -8.37 5.43
N GLN A 6 57.19 -7.15 5.78
CA GLN A 6 56.05 -6.87 6.64
C GLN A 6 54.75 -7.19 5.88
N LYS A 7 54.01 -8.22 6.32
CA LYS A 7 52.65 -8.53 5.89
C LYS A 7 51.69 -7.41 6.36
N LYS A 8 51.08 -6.68 5.44
CA LYS A 8 50.01 -5.72 5.75
C LYS A 8 48.86 -6.38 6.55
N PRO A 9 48.35 -5.74 7.60
CA PRO A 9 47.26 -6.30 8.39
C PRO A 9 46.00 -6.42 7.56
N LYS A 10 45.37 -7.61 7.58
CA LYS A 10 44.12 -7.91 6.93
C LYS A 10 42.99 -7.18 7.67
N ALA A 11 42.23 -6.30 6.99
CA ALA A 11 41.10 -5.57 7.58
C ALA A 11 40.12 -6.51 8.28
N PRO A 12 39.47 -6.10 9.41
CA PRO A 12 38.64 -6.97 10.23
C PRO A 12 37.47 -7.56 9.45
N ARG A 13 37.23 -8.86 9.60
CA ARG A 13 36.11 -9.60 8.96
C ARG A 13 34.70 -8.96 9.18
N ALA A 14 34.48 -8.28 10.32
CA ALA A 14 33.22 -7.58 10.63
C ALA A 14 32.92 -6.43 9.67
N TYR A 15 33.92 -5.65 9.24
CA TYR A 15 33.73 -4.53 8.30
C TYR A 15 33.38 -5.00 6.88
N SER A 16 33.90 -6.13 6.43
CA SER A 16 33.59 -6.70 5.12
C SER A 16 32.18 -7.32 5.08
N MET A 17 31.68 -7.84 6.21
CA MET A 17 30.33 -8.41 6.31
C MET A 17 29.25 -7.32 6.32
N GLY A 18 29.49 -6.18 6.97
CA GLY A 18 28.59 -5.02 6.96
C GLY A 18 28.38 -4.48 5.53
N ARG A 19 29.47 -4.19 4.81
CA ARG A 19 29.42 -3.72 3.42
C ARG A 19 28.68 -4.69 2.48
N ARG A 20 28.89 -5.98 2.64
CA ARG A 20 28.21 -7.00 1.83
C ARG A 20 26.70 -7.00 2.10
N ARG A 21 26.29 -6.87 3.36
CA ARG A 21 24.87 -6.77 3.73
C ARG A 21 24.24 -5.51 3.15
N GLU A 22 24.88 -4.36 3.30
CA GLU A 22 24.43 -3.08 2.72
C GLU A 22 24.26 -3.17 1.20
N GLN A 23 25.16 -3.85 0.49
CA GLN A 23 25.05 -4.06 -0.96
C GLN A 23 23.88 -4.97 -1.32
N LEU A 24 23.62 -6.03 -0.54
CA LEU A 24 22.47 -6.91 -0.75
C LEU A 24 21.16 -6.17 -0.50
N ASP A 25 21.06 -5.38 0.57
CA ASP A 25 19.89 -4.60 0.92
C ASP A 25 19.61 -3.51 -0.13
N SER A 26 20.65 -2.81 -0.59
CA SER A 26 20.54 -1.82 -1.67
C SER A 26 20.08 -2.44 -3.00
N MET A 27 20.57 -3.65 -3.33
CA MET A 27 20.15 -4.35 -4.53
C MET A 27 18.69 -4.81 -4.43
N ARG A 28 18.30 -5.36 -3.27
CA ARG A 28 16.91 -5.74 -3.00
C ARG A 28 15.98 -4.54 -3.14
N GLN A 29 16.36 -3.39 -2.58
CA GLN A 29 15.61 -2.13 -2.69
C GLN A 29 15.43 -1.70 -4.15
N ARG A 30 16.49 -1.67 -4.95
CA ARG A 30 16.43 -1.33 -6.38
C ARG A 30 15.48 -2.21 -7.18
N ILE A 31 15.50 -3.52 -6.92
CA ILE A 31 14.59 -4.48 -7.59
C ILE A 31 13.14 -4.21 -7.17
N THR A 32 12.90 -3.94 -5.89
CA THR A 32 11.57 -3.60 -5.38
C THR A 32 11.03 -2.31 -6.01
N GLU A 33 11.85 -1.25 -6.08
CA GLU A 33 11.48 0.02 -6.72
C GLU A 33 11.15 -0.16 -8.21
N ALA A 34 11.98 -0.91 -8.93
CA ALA A 34 11.74 -1.22 -10.35
C ALA A 34 10.42 -1.97 -10.57
N ALA A 35 10.09 -2.94 -9.70
CA ALA A 35 8.83 -3.67 -9.77
C ALA A 35 7.65 -2.75 -9.43
N PHE A 36 7.77 -1.94 -8.38
CA PHE A 36 6.73 -0.98 -7.97
C PHE A 36 6.41 0.05 -9.06
N GLU A 37 7.43 0.60 -9.73
CA GLU A 37 7.25 1.49 -10.90
C GLU A 37 6.52 0.80 -12.06
N LEU A 38 6.80 -0.49 -12.31
CA LEU A 38 6.09 -1.27 -13.33
C LEU A 38 4.63 -1.50 -12.92
N HIS A 39 4.36 -1.79 -11.64
CA HIS A 39 2.98 -1.89 -11.14
C HIS A 39 2.21 -0.59 -11.35
N ALA A 40 2.83 0.56 -11.10
CA ALA A 40 2.22 1.87 -11.34
C ALA A 40 2.03 2.21 -12.83
N THR A 41 2.81 1.62 -13.73
CA THR A 41 2.76 1.97 -15.17
C THR A 41 1.94 1.00 -16.00
N VAL A 42 2.17 -0.30 -15.88
CA VAL A 42 1.49 -1.35 -16.68
C VAL A 42 0.56 -2.23 -15.85
N GLY A 43 0.78 -2.29 -14.54
CA GLY A 43 0.03 -3.11 -13.60
C GLY A 43 0.77 -4.39 -13.19
N PRO A 44 0.45 -4.92 -12.00
CA PRO A 44 1.14 -6.08 -11.44
C PRO A 44 0.97 -7.35 -12.29
N ALA A 45 -0.21 -7.63 -12.86
CA ALA A 45 -0.42 -8.81 -13.72
C ALA A 45 0.37 -8.77 -15.03
N GLN A 46 0.75 -7.57 -15.50
CA GLN A 46 1.56 -7.38 -16.70
C GLN A 46 3.07 -7.30 -16.38
N THR A 47 3.45 -7.33 -15.11
CA THR A 47 4.84 -7.17 -14.67
C THR A 47 5.55 -8.54 -14.66
N SER A 48 6.46 -8.76 -15.61
CA SER A 48 7.28 -9.97 -15.67
C SER A 48 8.62 -9.79 -14.94
N ILE A 49 9.21 -10.89 -14.44
CA ILE A 49 10.57 -10.89 -13.87
C ILE A 49 11.62 -10.36 -14.86
N SER A 50 11.44 -10.57 -16.16
CA SER A 50 12.32 -9.99 -17.17
C SER A 50 12.23 -8.47 -17.19
N ALA A 51 11.02 -7.93 -17.21
CA ALA A 51 10.80 -6.47 -17.18
C ALA A 51 11.36 -5.84 -15.91
N VAL A 52 11.19 -6.50 -14.76
CA VAL A 52 11.79 -6.06 -13.48
C VAL A 52 13.32 -6.06 -13.54
N ALA A 53 13.93 -7.13 -14.07
CA ALA A 53 15.38 -7.23 -14.22
C ALA A 53 15.94 -6.13 -15.14
N ASP A 54 15.32 -5.93 -16.29
CA ASP A 54 15.70 -4.89 -17.26
C ASP A 54 15.57 -3.49 -16.63
N ARG A 55 14.47 -3.21 -15.95
CA ARG A 55 14.22 -1.93 -15.28
C ARG A 55 15.20 -1.67 -14.13
N ALA A 56 15.53 -2.71 -13.33
CA ALA A 56 16.50 -2.64 -12.25
C ALA A 56 17.96 -2.63 -12.74
N GLY A 57 18.22 -2.88 -14.02
CA GLY A 57 19.59 -3.00 -14.58
C GLY A 57 20.35 -4.19 -14.01
N VAL A 58 19.70 -5.34 -13.87
CA VAL A 58 20.27 -6.59 -13.34
C VAL A 58 19.94 -7.78 -14.24
N GLN A 59 20.59 -8.92 -14.00
CA GLN A 59 20.22 -10.18 -14.66
C GLN A 59 19.02 -10.83 -13.95
N ARG A 60 18.20 -11.60 -14.69
CA ARG A 60 17.03 -12.32 -14.12
C ARG A 60 17.38 -13.21 -12.92
N HIS A 61 18.54 -13.90 -12.97
CA HIS A 61 18.98 -14.73 -11.85
C HIS A 61 19.24 -13.93 -10.58
N THR A 62 19.62 -12.64 -10.70
CA THR A 62 19.80 -11.73 -9.57
C THR A 62 18.45 -11.42 -8.93
N VAL A 63 17.39 -11.24 -9.71
CA VAL A 63 16.03 -11.05 -9.16
C VAL A 63 15.62 -12.28 -8.36
N TYR A 64 15.76 -13.50 -8.93
CA TYR A 64 15.43 -14.75 -8.20
C TYR A 64 16.28 -14.99 -6.96
N HIS A 65 17.52 -14.50 -6.94
CA HIS A 65 18.37 -14.57 -5.74
C HIS A 65 17.81 -13.74 -4.58
N HIS A 66 17.19 -12.58 -4.87
CA HIS A 66 16.60 -11.68 -3.87
C HIS A 66 15.12 -11.99 -3.58
N PHE A 67 14.41 -12.51 -4.55
CA PHE A 67 12.99 -12.82 -4.52
C PHE A 67 12.76 -14.19 -5.17
N PRO A 68 12.74 -15.28 -4.36
CA PRO A 68 12.66 -16.64 -4.89
C PRO A 68 11.35 -16.92 -5.63
N ASP A 69 10.29 -16.19 -5.28
CA ASP A 69 8.96 -16.30 -5.87
C ASP A 69 8.29 -14.93 -6.05
N MET A 70 7.15 -14.92 -6.75
CA MET A 70 6.38 -13.72 -7.00
C MET A 70 5.75 -13.15 -5.73
N THR A 71 5.35 -14.01 -4.79
CA THR A 71 4.77 -13.59 -3.50
C THR A 71 5.75 -12.72 -2.72
N SER A 72 7.01 -13.15 -2.59
CA SER A 72 8.05 -12.39 -1.87
C SER A 72 8.36 -11.03 -2.52
N LEU A 73 8.29 -10.95 -3.86
CA LEU A 73 8.42 -9.68 -4.57
C LEU A 73 7.21 -8.79 -4.32
N MET A 74 5.99 -9.35 -4.37
CA MET A 74 4.76 -8.61 -4.12
C MET A 74 4.71 -8.06 -2.70
N GLN A 75 5.06 -8.85 -1.68
CA GLN A 75 5.17 -8.39 -0.29
C GLN A 75 6.12 -7.19 -0.16
N ALA A 76 7.29 -7.26 -0.81
CA ALA A 76 8.25 -6.16 -0.79
C ALA A 76 7.70 -4.90 -1.48
N CYS A 77 6.97 -5.05 -2.60
CA CYS A 77 6.32 -3.95 -3.30
C CYS A 77 5.20 -3.33 -2.45
N THR A 78 4.36 -4.15 -1.81
CA THR A 78 3.30 -3.71 -0.90
C THR A 78 3.88 -2.91 0.26
N ALA A 79 4.88 -3.46 0.96
CA ALA A 79 5.57 -2.77 2.04
C ALA A 79 6.28 -1.47 1.58
N HIS A 80 6.82 -1.44 0.36
CA HIS A 80 7.38 -0.23 -0.23
C HIS A 80 6.29 0.81 -0.49
N GLY A 81 5.18 0.43 -1.12
CA GLY A 81 4.04 1.29 -1.37
C GLY A 81 3.49 1.91 -0.10
N MET A 82 3.22 1.11 0.94
CA MET A 82 2.72 1.60 2.23
C MET A 82 3.64 2.66 2.88
N ARG A 83 4.95 2.59 2.65
CA ARG A 83 5.90 3.60 3.18
C ARG A 83 6.00 4.86 2.33
N THR A 84 5.72 4.78 1.03
CA THR A 84 6.09 5.85 0.07
C THR A 84 4.91 6.55 -0.57
N THR A 85 3.71 5.96 -0.53
CA THR A 85 2.53 6.52 -1.21
C THR A 85 1.68 7.45 -0.34
N GLY A 86 2.03 7.61 0.95
CA GLY A 86 1.28 8.47 1.86
C GLY A 86 -0.09 7.90 2.25
N ILE A 87 -0.19 6.57 2.37
CA ILE A 87 -1.41 5.92 2.86
C ILE A 87 -1.79 6.50 4.24
N PRO A 88 -3.08 6.83 4.50
CA PRO A 88 -3.52 7.36 5.79
C PRO A 88 -3.25 6.42 6.95
N ASP A 89 -3.09 6.97 8.16
CA ASP A 89 -2.97 6.23 9.41
C ASP A 89 -4.16 6.55 10.32
N ALA A 90 -4.85 5.52 10.79
CA ALA A 90 -6.00 5.63 11.69
C ALA A 90 -5.69 6.28 13.05
N ALA A 91 -4.42 6.37 13.45
CA ALA A 91 -4.04 6.89 14.77
C ALA A 91 -4.53 8.33 15.01
N SER A 92 -4.54 9.18 13.99
CA SER A 92 -5.08 10.54 14.09
C SER A 92 -6.61 10.58 14.11
N TRP A 93 -7.27 9.57 13.52
CA TRP A 93 -8.72 9.53 13.37
C TRP A 93 -9.41 9.15 14.68
N VAL A 94 -8.86 8.17 15.41
CA VAL A 94 -9.47 7.68 16.67
C VAL A 94 -9.50 8.74 17.78
N ALA A 95 -8.69 9.79 17.66
CA ALA A 95 -8.72 10.93 18.57
C ALA A 95 -9.94 11.85 18.37
N ILE A 96 -10.65 11.74 17.25
CA ILE A 96 -11.85 12.52 16.95
C ILE A 96 -13.06 11.80 17.56
N GLU A 97 -13.65 12.37 18.61
CA GLU A 97 -14.74 11.74 19.36
C GLU A 97 -16.03 11.61 18.55
N ASP A 98 -16.43 12.70 17.84
CA ASP A 98 -17.63 12.67 16.99
C ASP A 98 -17.44 11.75 15.78
N PRO A 99 -18.26 10.67 15.63
CA PRO A 99 -18.06 9.69 14.58
C PRO A 99 -18.30 10.26 13.16
N THR A 100 -19.18 11.27 13.01
CA THR A 100 -19.41 11.93 11.72
C THR A 100 -18.23 12.80 11.32
N ALA A 101 -17.65 13.54 12.25
CA ALA A 101 -16.44 14.34 12.00
C ALA A 101 -15.25 13.43 11.72
N ARG A 102 -15.11 12.32 12.43
CA ARG A 102 -14.08 11.30 12.17
C ARG A 102 -14.23 10.68 10.79
N LEU A 103 -15.44 10.29 10.39
CA LEU A 103 -15.73 9.77 9.07
C LEU A 103 -15.33 10.77 7.97
N ARG A 104 -15.74 12.04 8.12
CA ARG A 104 -15.39 13.11 7.17
C ARG A 104 -13.89 13.26 7.03
N HIS A 105 -13.19 13.35 8.17
CA HIS A 105 -11.72 13.49 8.18
C HIS A 105 -11.03 12.30 7.52
N GLY A 106 -11.43 11.08 7.87
CA GLY A 106 -10.83 9.87 7.32
C GLY A 106 -11.10 9.66 5.83
N LEU A 107 -12.33 9.93 5.37
CA LEU A 107 -12.63 9.87 3.94
C LEU A 107 -11.91 10.97 3.15
N ASP A 108 -11.77 12.17 3.68
CA ASP A 108 -11.01 13.26 3.03
C ASP A 108 -9.52 12.89 2.86
N GLU A 109 -8.88 12.32 3.89
CA GLU A 109 -7.51 11.81 3.78
C GLU A 109 -7.41 10.64 2.80
N LEU A 110 -8.35 9.71 2.84
CA LEU A 110 -8.37 8.55 1.97
C LEU A 110 -8.56 8.94 0.50
N TYR A 111 -9.45 9.89 0.21
CA TYR A 111 -9.71 10.33 -1.16
C TYR A 111 -8.55 11.14 -1.72
N ARG A 112 -7.87 11.96 -0.90
CA ARG A 112 -6.58 12.58 -1.30
C ARG A 112 -5.50 11.54 -1.61
N TYR A 113 -5.42 10.48 -0.82
CA TYR A 113 -4.53 9.35 -1.10
C TYR A 113 -4.88 8.68 -2.43
N TYR A 114 -6.16 8.45 -2.71
CA TYR A 114 -6.63 7.87 -3.96
C TYR A 114 -6.31 8.77 -5.17
N ALA A 115 -6.54 10.06 -5.06
CA ALA A 115 -6.21 11.04 -6.11
C ALA A 115 -4.71 11.05 -6.43
N ALA A 116 -3.87 11.09 -5.40
CA ALA A 116 -2.42 11.07 -5.55
C ALA A 116 -1.88 9.77 -6.18
N ASN A 117 -2.57 8.64 -5.99
CA ASN A 117 -2.13 7.32 -6.41
C ASN A 117 -3.06 6.65 -7.45
N ALA A 118 -3.93 7.42 -8.10
CA ALA A 118 -5.03 6.90 -8.93
C ALA A 118 -4.59 5.90 -10.00
N ARG A 119 -3.43 6.15 -10.64
CA ARG A 119 -2.90 5.26 -11.67
C ARG A 119 -2.43 3.92 -11.09
N LEU A 120 -1.68 3.93 -10.00
CA LEU A 120 -1.22 2.73 -9.31
C LEU A 120 -2.41 1.91 -8.82
N LEU A 121 -3.32 2.53 -8.08
CA LEU A 121 -4.49 1.87 -7.50
C LEU A 121 -5.42 1.32 -8.58
N GLY A 122 -5.65 2.08 -9.66
CA GLY A 122 -6.44 1.62 -10.80
C GLY A 122 -5.85 0.40 -11.48
N ASN A 123 -4.52 0.33 -11.63
CA ASN A 123 -3.84 -0.84 -12.15
C ASN A 123 -3.94 -2.04 -11.20
N VAL A 124 -3.73 -1.81 -9.89
CA VAL A 124 -3.83 -2.86 -8.86
C VAL A 124 -5.24 -3.43 -8.81
N VAL A 125 -6.26 -2.59 -8.68
CA VAL A 125 -7.67 -3.03 -8.59
C VAL A 125 -8.10 -3.80 -9.85
N ARG A 126 -7.73 -3.31 -11.03
CA ARG A 126 -7.98 -4.02 -12.30
C ARG A 126 -7.38 -5.43 -12.31
N ASP A 127 -6.18 -5.58 -11.77
CA ASP A 127 -5.39 -6.81 -11.87
C ASP A 127 -5.65 -7.79 -10.71
N LEU A 128 -6.27 -7.35 -9.59
CA LEU A 128 -6.56 -8.18 -8.42
C LEU A 128 -7.18 -9.56 -8.76
N PRO A 129 -8.21 -9.65 -9.65
CA PRO A 129 -8.80 -10.96 -9.98
C PRO A 129 -7.83 -11.92 -10.67
N LEU A 130 -6.81 -11.39 -11.35
CA LEU A 130 -5.78 -12.16 -12.07
C LEU A 130 -4.64 -12.61 -11.14
N MET A 131 -4.59 -12.07 -9.92
CA MET A 131 -3.49 -12.26 -8.98
C MET A 131 -3.92 -12.93 -7.67
N ALA A 132 -5.15 -13.44 -7.59
CA ALA A 132 -5.73 -14.01 -6.38
C ALA A 132 -4.85 -15.11 -5.72
N ASP A 133 -4.11 -15.88 -6.53
CA ASP A 133 -3.26 -16.97 -6.08
C ASP A 133 -1.82 -16.54 -5.72
N ILE A 134 -1.45 -15.26 -5.95
CA ILE A 134 -0.07 -14.80 -5.75
C ILE A 134 0.20 -14.43 -4.28
N GLY A 135 -0.79 -13.85 -3.58
CA GLY A 135 -0.62 -13.33 -2.23
C GLY A 135 0.29 -12.08 -2.18
N GLY A 136 0.70 -11.69 -0.97
CA GLY A 136 1.66 -10.59 -0.74
C GLY A 136 1.03 -9.21 -0.56
N ALA A 137 -0.29 -9.12 -0.44
CA ALA A 137 -1.02 -7.89 -0.15
C ALA A 137 -1.68 -7.88 1.23
N GLU A 138 -1.35 -8.86 2.07
CA GLU A 138 -2.00 -9.10 3.37
C GLU A 138 -1.82 -7.90 4.31
N ASP A 139 -0.61 -7.33 4.39
CA ASP A 139 -0.31 -6.16 5.23
C ASP A 139 -1.16 -4.94 4.83
N PHE A 140 -1.37 -4.74 3.53
CA PHE A 140 -2.24 -3.66 3.03
C PHE A 140 -3.71 -3.92 3.38
N ALA A 141 -4.18 -5.16 3.25
CA ALA A 141 -5.55 -5.53 3.60
C ALA A 141 -5.80 -5.38 5.11
N GLU A 142 -4.83 -5.76 5.96
CA GLU A 142 -4.89 -5.55 7.40
C GLU A 142 -4.94 -4.06 7.74
N HIS A 143 -4.09 -3.25 7.11
CA HIS A 143 -4.08 -1.80 7.29
C HIS A 143 -5.43 -1.17 6.92
N MET A 144 -5.99 -1.49 5.74
CA MET A 144 -7.31 -1.01 5.32
C MET A 144 -8.43 -1.45 6.25
N THR A 145 -8.31 -2.66 6.81
CA THR A 145 -9.23 -3.16 7.84
C THR A 145 -9.15 -2.31 9.12
N GLY A 146 -7.95 -1.92 9.54
CA GLY A 146 -7.74 -0.99 10.65
C GLY A 146 -8.39 0.37 10.42
N LEU A 147 -8.23 0.95 9.24
CA LEU A 147 -8.90 2.21 8.84
C LEU A 147 -10.43 2.07 8.92
N PHE A 148 -10.96 0.96 8.38
CA PHE A 148 -12.40 0.66 8.42
C PHE A 148 -12.95 0.65 9.86
N TYR A 149 -12.30 -0.08 10.79
CA TYR A 149 -12.77 -0.14 12.16
C TYR A 149 -12.63 1.19 12.90
N ALA A 150 -11.64 2.00 12.56
CA ALA A 150 -11.53 3.36 13.11
C ALA A 150 -12.74 4.22 12.72
N LEU A 151 -13.24 4.12 11.50
CA LEU A 151 -14.43 4.85 11.01
C LEU A 151 -15.74 4.24 11.52
N ALA A 152 -15.78 2.92 11.70
CA ALA A 152 -16.99 2.21 12.17
C ALA A 152 -17.24 2.36 13.68
N GLY A 153 -16.29 2.85 14.46
CA GLY A 153 -16.42 2.98 15.91
C GLY A 153 -17.22 4.21 16.34
N GLY A 154 -17.85 4.13 17.53
CA GLY A 154 -18.45 5.27 18.24
C GLY A 154 -19.84 5.72 17.78
N TRP A 155 -20.46 5.04 16.82
CA TRP A 155 -21.83 5.33 16.40
C TRP A 155 -22.85 4.77 17.39
N ALA A 156 -23.91 5.56 17.68
CA ALA A 156 -25.01 5.15 18.56
C ALA A 156 -26.03 4.27 17.79
N ASP A 157 -25.58 3.12 17.31
CA ASP A 157 -26.37 2.21 16.47
C ASP A 157 -27.05 1.10 17.28
N THR A 158 -28.22 0.64 16.79
CA THR A 158 -28.76 -0.68 17.13
C THR A 158 -28.03 -1.76 16.33
N PRO A 159 -28.11 -3.06 16.69
CA PRO A 159 -27.49 -4.12 15.88
C PRO A 159 -27.95 -4.15 14.42
N ALA A 160 -29.17 -3.72 14.12
CA ALA A 160 -29.71 -3.68 12.76
C ALA A 160 -29.12 -2.51 11.96
N THR A 161 -29.06 -1.31 12.54
CA THR A 161 -28.52 -0.11 11.90
C THR A 161 -27.00 -0.17 11.80
N GLN A 162 -26.31 -0.76 12.78
CA GLN A 162 -24.87 -0.99 12.75
C GLN A 162 -24.44 -1.76 11.49
N ARG A 163 -25.15 -2.85 11.16
CA ARG A 163 -24.83 -3.64 9.94
C ARG A 163 -24.94 -2.80 8.67
N LEU A 164 -25.97 -1.95 8.58
CA LEU A 164 -26.16 -1.07 7.42
C LEU A 164 -25.07 -0.01 7.34
N ARG A 165 -24.73 0.61 8.46
CA ARG A 165 -23.68 1.61 8.54
C ARG A 165 -22.31 1.04 8.20
N MET A 166 -21.97 -0.14 8.73
CA MET A 166 -20.71 -0.82 8.38
C MET A 166 -20.62 -1.10 6.87
N ALA A 167 -21.71 -1.56 6.24
CA ALA A 167 -21.74 -1.76 4.79
C ALA A 167 -21.58 -0.43 4.03
N ALA A 168 -22.21 0.64 4.49
CA ALA A 168 -22.09 1.98 3.91
C ALA A 168 -20.67 2.54 4.03
N ILE A 169 -20.01 2.37 5.20
CA ILE A 169 -18.61 2.78 5.41
C ILE A 169 -17.69 1.98 4.49
N GLY A 170 -17.87 0.66 4.41
CA GLY A 170 -17.09 -0.19 3.50
C GLY A 170 -17.18 0.31 2.06
N HIS A 171 -18.41 0.57 1.60
CA HIS A 171 -18.64 1.10 0.25
C HIS A 171 -18.00 2.49 0.05
N ALA A 172 -18.12 3.39 1.02
CA ALA A 172 -17.52 4.72 0.95
C ALA A 172 -15.98 4.68 0.89
N MET A 173 -15.35 3.66 1.49
CA MET A 173 -13.90 3.46 1.46
C MET A 173 -13.37 2.80 0.18
N GLU A 174 -14.22 2.28 -0.70
CA GLU A 174 -13.75 1.62 -1.92
C GLU A 174 -13.14 2.64 -2.89
N PHE A 175 -11.98 2.31 -3.46
CA PHE A 175 -11.34 3.09 -4.51
C PHE A 175 -12.28 3.30 -5.72
N GLU A 176 -13.05 2.28 -6.08
CA GLU A 176 -13.99 2.33 -7.21
C GLU A 176 -15.17 3.29 -6.93
N THR A 177 -15.62 3.42 -5.69
CA THR A 177 -16.63 4.41 -5.31
C THR A 177 -16.12 5.82 -5.54
N TRP A 178 -14.94 6.15 -5.01
CA TRP A 178 -14.28 7.44 -5.26
C TRP A 178 -14.09 7.70 -6.76
N ARG A 179 -13.55 6.72 -7.49
CA ARG A 179 -13.27 6.82 -8.92
C ARG A 179 -14.55 7.04 -9.74
N SER A 180 -15.65 6.39 -9.38
CA SER A 180 -16.96 6.59 -10.03
C SER A 180 -17.49 8.00 -9.80
N LEU A 181 -17.44 8.50 -8.56
CA LEU A 181 -17.94 9.81 -8.20
C LEU A 181 -17.13 10.92 -8.90
N THR A 182 -15.81 10.86 -8.83
CA THR A 182 -14.95 11.85 -9.49
C THR A 182 -14.99 11.75 -11.02
N GLY A 183 -15.12 10.53 -11.55
CA GLY A 183 -15.35 10.31 -12.99
C GLY A 183 -16.67 10.88 -13.52
N ASN A 184 -17.65 11.11 -12.64
CA ASN A 184 -18.92 11.81 -12.95
C ASN A 184 -18.84 13.32 -12.66
N GLY A 185 -17.66 13.87 -12.40
CA GLY A 185 -17.40 15.30 -12.32
C GLY A 185 -17.42 15.89 -10.92
N LEU A 186 -17.54 15.10 -9.85
CA LEU A 186 -17.41 15.60 -8.49
C LEU A 186 -15.91 15.84 -8.16
N SER A 187 -15.65 16.88 -7.41
CA SER A 187 -14.37 17.04 -6.71
C SER A 187 -14.23 16.01 -5.58
N ASP A 188 -12.99 15.79 -5.10
CA ASP A 188 -12.74 14.90 -3.95
C ASP A 188 -13.55 15.33 -2.72
N ALA A 189 -13.67 16.65 -2.48
CA ALA A 189 -14.45 17.19 -1.37
C ALA A 189 -15.95 16.93 -1.51
N GLU A 190 -16.52 17.11 -2.71
CA GLU A 190 -17.93 16.82 -2.97
C GLU A 190 -18.23 15.33 -2.86
N ALA A 191 -17.34 14.46 -3.36
CA ALA A 191 -17.45 13.02 -3.21
C ALA A 191 -17.39 12.59 -1.74
N CYS A 192 -16.50 13.21 -0.94
CA CYS A 192 -16.40 12.98 0.50
C CYS A 192 -17.71 13.36 1.21
N GLU A 193 -18.22 14.58 1.01
CA GLU A 193 -19.45 15.03 1.66
C GLU A 193 -20.68 14.18 1.25
N LEU A 194 -20.75 13.76 -0.01
CA LEU A 194 -21.81 12.85 -0.48
C LEU A 194 -21.76 11.51 0.28
N MET A 195 -20.57 10.93 0.45
CA MET A 195 -20.41 9.66 1.17
C MET A 195 -20.62 9.80 2.67
N VAL A 196 -20.22 10.93 3.28
CA VAL A 196 -20.54 11.24 4.67
C VAL A 196 -22.05 11.30 4.88
N GLY A 197 -22.78 11.97 4.00
CA GLY A 197 -24.24 12.00 4.03
C GLY A 197 -24.87 10.61 3.89
N PHE A 198 -24.40 9.83 2.93
CA PHE A 198 -24.86 8.45 2.68
C PHE A 198 -24.68 7.56 3.93
N VAL A 199 -23.48 7.57 4.54
CA VAL A 199 -23.16 6.79 5.73
C VAL A 199 -24.00 7.28 6.92
N SER A 200 -24.14 8.58 7.12
CA SER A 200 -24.88 9.15 8.26
C SER A 200 -26.36 8.73 8.25
N THR A 201 -26.98 8.72 7.09
CA THR A 201 -28.39 8.32 6.95
C THR A 201 -28.61 6.79 6.97
N ALA A 202 -27.59 5.99 6.69
CA ALA A 202 -27.69 4.52 6.69
C ALA A 202 -28.09 3.91 8.05
N GLY A 203 -27.83 4.60 9.16
CA GLY A 203 -28.17 4.18 10.53
C GLY A 203 -29.43 4.84 11.09
N GLU A 204 -30.15 5.66 10.32
CA GLU A 204 -31.38 6.27 10.82
C GLU A 204 -32.54 5.27 10.81
N PRO A 205 -33.32 5.18 11.91
CA PRO A 205 -34.51 4.36 11.95
C PRO A 205 -35.52 4.88 10.93
N ARG A 206 -36.05 3.98 10.12
CA ARG A 206 -37.18 4.28 9.22
C ARG A 206 -38.50 4.37 9.98
#